data_19017317d9b755e56694554498410333
#
_entry.id   19017317d9b755e56694554498410333
#
_cell.length_a   1.000
_cell.length_b   1.000
_cell.length_c   1.000
_cell.angle_alpha   90.00
_cell.angle_beta   90.00
_cell.angle_gamma   90.00
#
_symmetry.space_group_name_H-M   'P 1'
#
loop_
_entity.id
_entity.type
_entity.pdbx_description
1 polymer ?
#
loop_
_entity_poly.entity_id
_entity_poly.type
_entity_poly.pdbx_seq_one_letter_code
_entity_poly.pdbx_strand_id
1 'polypeptide(L)'
;MKRRQNKKKIQELVIKNAEELRLVRTNIGFINRDMRSLMLTSYSPAEGKSTLVACMATTYAQQNKKVLIIDADFRRPTQYQKLELSNQQGLSMLLQESIDAELDDFIQDTQFPNVYLLPAGPLPPNPTELLEKNLFQQIIQETTDIFDLVLIDAPPAGIADTQIVANIVDNVLIVVEDNRVKKAQLKQTIHVLEQANATIIGFVLNKVKRKKRSSSDYYYNY
;
A
#
# COMPACT_ATOMS: atom_id res chain seq x y z
N MET A 1 -21.25 15.26 -6.35
CA MET A 1 -21.26 15.22 -4.88
C MET A 1 -20.44 14.07 -4.27
N LYS A 2 -20.45 12.83 -4.81
CA LYS A 2 -19.65 11.71 -4.26
C LYS A 2 -18.11 11.92 -4.28
N ARG A 3 -17.54 12.61 -5.28
CA ARG A 3 -16.08 12.81 -5.42
C ARG A 3 -15.45 13.59 -4.26
N ARG A 4 -16.10 14.63 -3.71
CA ARG A 4 -15.57 15.39 -2.54
C ARG A 4 -15.58 14.62 -1.21
N GLN A 5 -16.25 13.46 -1.12
CA GLN A 5 -16.39 12.70 0.12
C GLN A 5 -15.17 11.82 0.43
N ASN A 6 -14.45 11.30 -0.57
CA ASN A 6 -13.34 10.36 -0.33
C ASN A 6 -12.05 11.06 0.10
N LYS A 7 -11.72 12.20 -0.50
CA LYS A 7 -10.63 13.09 -0.02
C LYS A 7 -10.81 13.43 1.45
N LYS A 8 -12.00 13.94 1.79
CA LYS A 8 -12.35 14.30 3.15
C LYS A 8 -12.19 13.11 4.09
N LYS A 9 -12.58 11.92 3.66
CA LYS A 9 -12.47 10.70 4.44
C LYS A 9 -11.01 10.28 4.72
N ILE A 10 -10.11 10.31 3.72
CA ILE A 10 -8.68 10.02 3.94
C ILE A 10 -8.06 11.07 4.86
N GLN A 11 -8.33 12.34 4.63
CA GLN A 11 -7.83 13.43 5.47
C GLN A 11 -8.32 13.31 6.92
N GLU A 12 -9.60 13.00 7.13
CA GLU A 12 -10.17 12.76 8.46
C GLU A 12 -9.52 11.56 9.15
N LEU A 13 -9.25 10.47 8.41
CA LEU A 13 -8.57 9.30 8.95
C LEU A 13 -7.12 9.62 9.33
N VAL A 14 -6.39 10.38 8.54
CA VAL A 14 -5.01 10.80 8.83
C VAL A 14 -4.99 11.69 10.08
N ILE A 15 -5.89 12.66 10.19
CA ILE A 15 -5.98 13.52 11.37
C ILE A 15 -6.36 12.71 12.61
N LYS A 16 -7.38 11.86 12.49
CA LYS A 16 -7.90 11.05 13.62
C LYS A 16 -6.88 10.05 14.18
N ASN A 17 -6.00 9.52 13.34
CA ASN A 17 -5.02 8.49 13.70
C ASN A 17 -3.59 8.99 13.49
N ALA A 18 -3.36 10.30 13.65
CA ALA A 18 -2.08 10.91 13.32
C ALA A 18 -0.92 10.36 14.16
N GLU A 19 -1.14 10.09 15.45
CA GLU A 19 -0.11 9.54 16.33
C GLU A 19 0.21 8.09 15.98
N GLU A 20 -0.81 7.26 15.75
CA GLU A 20 -0.63 5.85 15.38
C GLU A 20 0.07 5.72 14.03
N LEU A 21 -0.30 6.54 13.04
CA LEU A 21 0.35 6.56 11.73
C LEU A 21 1.82 7.01 11.81
N ARG A 22 2.11 8.03 12.64
CA ARG A 22 3.50 8.46 12.91
C ARG A 22 4.30 7.36 13.58
N LEU A 23 3.70 6.66 14.56
CA LEU A 23 4.36 5.55 15.25
C LEU A 23 4.68 4.41 14.28
N VAL A 24 3.72 3.99 13.43
CA VAL A 24 3.95 2.98 12.39
C VAL A 24 5.10 3.41 11.47
N ARG A 25 5.07 4.66 10.95
CA ARG A 25 6.14 5.19 10.10
C ARG A 25 7.50 5.16 10.82
N THR A 26 7.55 5.60 12.08
CA THR A 26 8.79 5.64 12.86
C THR A 26 9.36 4.23 13.08
N ASN A 27 8.51 3.27 13.43
CA ASN A 27 8.93 1.88 13.61
C ASN A 27 9.46 1.27 12.30
N ILE A 28 8.81 1.54 11.16
CA ILE A 28 9.31 1.12 9.85
C ILE A 28 10.69 1.72 9.60
N GLY A 29 10.89 3.01 9.87
CA GLY A 29 12.17 3.68 9.69
C GLY A 29 13.30 3.17 10.62
N PHE A 30 12.98 2.57 11.77
CA PHE A 30 13.96 1.89 12.62
C PHE A 30 14.38 0.53 12.06
N ILE A 31 13.48 -0.16 11.37
CA ILE A 31 13.76 -1.49 10.80
C ILE A 31 14.58 -1.34 9.50
N ASN A 32 14.17 -0.44 8.62
CA ASN A 32 14.88 -0.19 7.35
C ASN A 32 14.82 1.30 7.00
N ARG A 33 15.95 2.01 7.16
CA ARG A 33 16.07 3.45 6.87
C ARG A 33 16.14 3.76 5.38
N ASP A 34 16.71 2.84 4.62
CA ASP A 34 17.01 3.02 3.20
C ASP A 34 15.95 2.38 2.30
N MET A 35 14.83 1.96 2.90
CA MET A 35 13.71 1.38 2.19
C MET A 35 13.16 2.34 1.13
N ARG A 36 13.10 1.87 -0.12
CA ARG A 36 12.54 2.60 -1.25
C ARG A 36 11.16 2.10 -1.67
N SER A 37 10.88 0.81 -1.42
CA SER A 37 9.61 0.19 -1.76
C SER A 37 9.01 -0.56 -0.57
N LEU A 38 7.69 -0.42 -0.38
CA LEU A 38 6.94 -1.09 0.68
C LEU A 38 5.61 -1.59 0.16
N MET A 39 5.44 -2.91 0.13
CA MET A 39 4.17 -3.52 -0.18
C MET A 39 3.30 -3.68 1.07
N LEU A 40 2.02 -3.36 0.96
CA LEU A 40 1.01 -3.68 1.95
C LEU A 40 0.11 -4.79 1.42
N THR A 41 -0.04 -5.85 2.21
CA THR A 41 -0.97 -6.95 1.94
C THR A 41 -1.77 -7.32 3.19
N SER A 42 -2.69 -8.28 3.10
CA SER A 42 -3.53 -8.76 4.21
C SER A 42 -3.90 -10.22 3.98
N TYR A 43 -4.43 -10.90 4.99
CA TYR A 43 -4.95 -12.26 4.82
C TYR A 43 -6.19 -12.29 3.92
N SER A 44 -7.15 -11.37 4.16
CA SER A 44 -8.44 -11.32 3.48
C SER A 44 -8.74 -9.95 2.86
N PRO A 45 -9.67 -9.87 1.92
CA PRO A 45 -10.18 -8.59 1.45
C PRO A 45 -10.82 -7.78 2.59
N ALA A 46 -10.86 -6.44 2.42
CA ALA A 46 -11.53 -5.49 3.31
C ALA A 46 -10.91 -5.33 4.72
N GLU A 47 -9.70 -5.79 4.99
CA GLU A 47 -8.97 -5.53 6.25
C GLU A 47 -8.46 -4.08 6.38
N GLY A 48 -8.66 -3.26 5.35
CA GLY A 48 -8.32 -1.83 5.35
C GLY A 48 -6.95 -1.51 4.77
N LYS A 49 -6.29 -2.48 4.15
CA LYS A 49 -5.02 -2.37 3.45
C LYS A 49 -4.93 -1.12 2.57
N SER A 50 -5.76 -1.01 1.54
CA SER A 50 -5.74 0.12 0.60
C SER A 50 -6.04 1.49 1.25
N THR A 51 -6.79 1.51 2.34
CA THR A 51 -7.01 2.74 3.12
C THR A 51 -5.75 3.12 3.88
N LEU A 52 -5.07 2.13 4.47
CA LEU A 52 -3.81 2.36 5.17
C LEU A 52 -2.72 2.84 4.21
N VAL A 53 -2.63 2.28 2.98
CA VAL A 53 -1.70 2.76 1.93
C VAL A 53 -1.89 4.26 1.69
N ALA A 54 -3.11 4.72 1.42
CA ALA A 54 -3.39 6.14 1.18
C ALA A 54 -3.07 7.03 2.41
N CYS A 55 -3.38 6.55 3.64
CA CYS A 55 -3.04 7.26 4.86
C CYS A 55 -1.52 7.33 5.10
N MET A 56 -0.80 6.23 4.87
CA MET A 56 0.66 6.18 5.01
C MET A 56 1.35 7.08 3.98
N ALA A 57 0.91 7.06 2.71
CA ALA A 57 1.44 7.96 1.68
C ALA A 57 1.33 9.42 2.12
N THR A 58 0.14 9.84 2.57
CA THR A 58 -0.08 11.20 3.08
C THR A 58 0.81 11.50 4.30
N THR A 59 1.02 10.51 5.19
CA THR A 59 1.84 10.67 6.40
C THR A 59 3.34 10.81 6.09
N TYR A 60 3.84 10.10 5.09
CA TYR A 60 5.22 10.25 4.60
C TYR A 60 5.40 11.58 3.85
N ALA A 61 4.45 11.96 3.01
CA ALA A 61 4.48 13.21 2.25
C ALA A 61 4.50 14.46 3.14
N GLN A 62 3.95 14.40 4.35
CA GLN A 62 4.08 15.47 5.37
C GLN A 62 5.52 15.74 5.81
N GLN A 63 6.46 14.86 5.48
CA GLN A 63 7.91 15.06 5.69
C GLN A 63 8.65 15.54 4.42
N ASN A 64 7.92 16.12 3.48
CA ASN A 64 8.42 16.56 2.16
C ASN A 64 8.96 15.42 1.29
N LYS A 65 8.59 14.17 1.57
CA LYS A 65 8.94 13.03 0.71
C LYS A 65 7.99 12.96 -0.48
N LYS A 66 8.53 12.71 -1.67
CA LYS A 66 7.75 12.34 -2.85
C LYS A 66 7.35 10.87 -2.73
N VAL A 67 6.06 10.58 -2.65
CA VAL A 67 5.53 9.24 -2.44
C VAL A 67 4.66 8.82 -3.62
N LEU A 68 5.02 7.73 -4.26
CA LEU A 68 4.18 7.08 -5.28
C LEU A 68 3.37 5.95 -4.64
N ILE A 69 2.09 5.89 -4.95
CA ILE A 69 1.24 4.72 -4.70
C ILE A 69 1.12 3.96 -6.02
N ILE A 70 1.41 2.66 -6.01
CA ILE A 70 1.14 1.74 -7.11
C ILE A 70 0.00 0.82 -6.69
N ASP A 71 -1.12 0.84 -7.43
CA ASP A 71 -2.24 -0.10 -7.21
C ASP A 71 -2.00 -1.37 -8.04
N ALA A 72 -1.45 -2.39 -7.40
CA ALA A 72 -1.18 -3.70 -8.01
C ALA A 72 -2.30 -4.74 -7.74
N ASP A 73 -3.42 -4.34 -7.15
CA ASP A 73 -4.61 -5.18 -7.00
C ASP A 73 -5.51 -5.05 -8.24
N PHE A 74 -5.10 -5.63 -9.36
CA PHE A 74 -5.88 -5.62 -10.61
C PHE A 74 -7.28 -6.18 -10.45
N ARG A 75 -7.50 -7.09 -9.50
CA ARG A 75 -8.78 -7.77 -9.30
C ARG A 75 -9.79 -6.89 -8.60
N ARG A 76 -9.32 -6.01 -7.69
CA ARG A 76 -10.15 -5.08 -6.92
C ARG A 76 -9.44 -3.74 -6.72
N PRO A 77 -9.14 -3.01 -7.80
CA PRO A 77 -8.45 -1.74 -7.70
C PRO A 77 -9.31 -0.73 -6.93
N THR A 78 -8.71 -0.02 -5.98
CA THR A 78 -9.44 0.90 -5.12
C THR A 78 -8.75 2.24 -4.89
N GLN A 79 -7.46 2.37 -5.20
CA GLN A 79 -6.73 3.61 -4.94
C GLN A 79 -7.28 4.78 -5.75
N TYR A 80 -7.61 4.57 -7.02
CA TYR A 80 -8.20 5.62 -7.85
C TYR A 80 -9.51 6.18 -7.28
N GLN A 81 -10.35 5.32 -6.66
CA GLN A 81 -11.58 5.79 -6.01
C GLN A 81 -11.30 6.57 -4.74
N LYS A 82 -10.32 6.11 -3.92
CA LYS A 82 -9.95 6.77 -2.66
C LYS A 82 -9.32 8.14 -2.89
N LEU A 83 -8.56 8.27 -3.97
CA LEU A 83 -7.86 9.49 -4.35
C LEU A 83 -8.63 10.33 -5.38
N GLU A 84 -9.82 9.89 -5.78
CA GLU A 84 -10.72 10.60 -6.72
C GLU A 84 -10.11 10.85 -8.10
N LEU A 85 -9.37 9.86 -8.60
CA LEU A 85 -8.63 9.89 -9.86
C LEU A 85 -9.24 8.95 -10.91
N SER A 86 -8.62 8.91 -12.10
CA SER A 86 -9.02 8.02 -13.19
C SER A 86 -8.38 6.65 -13.04
N ASN A 87 -9.04 5.59 -13.55
CA ASN A 87 -8.49 4.25 -13.73
C ASN A 87 -8.55 3.80 -15.21
N GLN A 88 -8.67 4.76 -16.15
CA GLN A 88 -8.73 4.43 -17.57
C GLN A 88 -7.38 4.03 -18.15
N GLN A 89 -6.30 4.57 -17.57
CA GLN A 89 -4.92 4.21 -17.85
C GLN A 89 -4.24 3.84 -16.53
N GLY A 90 -3.20 2.99 -16.59
CA GLY A 90 -2.47 2.59 -15.40
C GLY A 90 -1.55 1.40 -15.63
N LEU A 91 -1.11 0.79 -14.55
CA LEU A 91 -0.10 -0.27 -14.51
C LEU A 91 -0.39 -1.42 -15.50
N SER A 92 -1.66 -1.84 -15.63
CA SER A 92 -2.01 -2.94 -16.53
C SER A 92 -1.75 -2.61 -18.00
N MET A 93 -1.92 -1.36 -18.40
CA MET A 93 -1.64 -0.92 -19.77
C MET A 93 -0.13 -0.75 -19.97
N LEU A 94 0.54 -0.09 -19.03
CA LEU A 94 2.00 0.08 -19.05
C LEU A 94 2.72 -1.27 -19.19
N LEU A 95 2.25 -2.33 -18.51
CA LEU A 95 2.79 -3.68 -18.61
C LEU A 95 2.44 -4.41 -19.93
N GLN A 96 1.45 -3.93 -20.68
CA GLN A 96 1.06 -4.50 -21.99
C GLN A 96 1.73 -3.76 -23.16
N GLU A 97 2.06 -2.50 -22.97
CA GLU A 97 2.65 -1.67 -24.01
C GLU A 97 4.09 -2.09 -24.31
N SER A 98 4.53 -1.78 -25.53
CA SER A 98 5.93 -1.92 -25.93
C SER A 98 6.79 -0.89 -25.19
N ILE A 99 8.10 -1.14 -25.15
CA ILE A 99 9.16 -0.42 -24.43
C ILE A 99 9.17 1.13 -24.59
N ASP A 100 8.34 1.68 -25.48
CA ASP A 100 8.29 3.10 -25.81
C ASP A 100 7.27 3.92 -24.98
N ALA A 101 6.52 3.29 -24.05
CA ALA A 101 5.56 4.00 -23.19
C ALA A 101 6.30 4.67 -22.02
N GLU A 102 6.17 5.98 -21.90
CA GLU A 102 6.78 6.72 -20.80
C GLU A 102 5.98 6.51 -19.50
N LEU A 103 6.68 6.16 -18.43
CA LEU A 103 6.07 5.92 -17.10
C LEU A 103 5.25 7.13 -16.62
N ASP A 104 5.73 8.34 -16.89
CA ASP A 104 5.10 9.59 -16.48
C ASP A 104 3.68 9.77 -17.04
N ASP A 105 3.36 9.20 -18.21
CA ASP A 105 2.04 9.29 -18.82
C ASP A 105 0.97 8.54 -18.02
N PHE A 106 1.37 7.60 -17.17
CA PHE A 106 0.48 6.77 -16.36
C PHE A 106 0.39 7.21 -14.90
N ILE A 107 1.30 8.08 -14.44
CA ILE A 107 1.30 8.60 -13.08
C ILE A 107 0.41 9.82 -12.99
N GLN A 108 -0.44 9.86 -12.00
CA GLN A 108 -1.39 10.94 -11.75
C GLN A 108 -1.05 11.70 -10.47
N ASP A 109 -1.07 13.03 -10.55
CA ASP A 109 -1.05 13.89 -9.37
C ASP A 109 -2.29 13.66 -8.52
N THR A 110 -2.11 13.59 -7.22
CA THR A 110 -3.26 13.50 -6.30
C THR A 110 -3.59 14.86 -5.70
N GLN A 111 -4.71 14.94 -5.00
CA GLN A 111 -5.06 16.13 -4.22
C GLN A 111 -4.23 16.31 -2.94
N PHE A 112 -3.32 15.41 -2.60
CA PHE A 112 -2.39 15.52 -1.48
C PHE A 112 -1.02 15.90 -2.01
N PRO A 113 -0.42 17.00 -1.54
CA PRO A 113 0.92 17.41 -1.99
C PRO A 113 1.94 16.29 -1.82
N ASN A 114 2.80 16.09 -2.81
CA ASN A 114 3.85 15.05 -2.86
C ASN A 114 3.33 13.61 -2.81
N VAL A 115 2.06 13.36 -3.08
CA VAL A 115 1.48 12.03 -3.23
C VAL A 115 1.02 11.84 -4.66
N TYR A 116 1.50 10.79 -5.31
CA TYR A 116 1.24 10.42 -6.70
C TYR A 116 0.61 9.05 -6.77
N LEU A 117 -0.10 8.75 -7.83
CA LEU A 117 -0.75 7.46 -8.05
C LEU A 117 -0.43 6.91 -9.46
N LEU A 118 0.10 5.70 -9.49
CA LEU A 118 0.01 4.81 -10.65
C LEU A 118 -1.17 3.87 -10.41
N PRO A 119 -2.36 4.13 -11.02
CA PRO A 119 -3.53 3.29 -10.80
C PRO A 119 -3.36 1.93 -11.45
N ALA A 120 -4.17 0.96 -11.06
CA ALA A 120 -4.13 -0.38 -11.67
C ALA A 120 -4.42 -0.38 -13.17
N GLY A 121 -5.25 0.54 -13.63
CA GLY A 121 -5.76 0.53 -15.01
C GLY A 121 -6.94 -0.43 -15.19
N PRO A 122 -7.37 -0.67 -16.43
CA PRO A 122 -8.39 -1.65 -16.77
C PRO A 122 -7.96 -3.06 -16.36
N LEU A 123 -8.92 -3.92 -15.95
CA LEU A 123 -8.63 -5.31 -15.60
C LEU A 123 -8.07 -6.07 -16.81
N PRO A 124 -6.83 -6.56 -16.75
CA PRO A 124 -6.26 -7.33 -17.85
C PRO A 124 -6.81 -8.77 -17.85
N PRO A 125 -6.77 -9.47 -18.99
CA PRO A 125 -7.22 -10.86 -19.08
C PRO A 125 -6.39 -11.80 -18.20
N ASN A 126 -5.07 -11.58 -18.12
CA ASN A 126 -4.12 -12.42 -17.39
C ASN A 126 -3.30 -11.56 -16.39
N PRO A 127 -3.88 -11.17 -15.24
CA PRO A 127 -3.21 -10.29 -14.28
C PRO A 127 -1.86 -10.82 -13.78
N THR A 128 -1.81 -12.09 -13.44
CA THR A 128 -0.62 -12.76 -12.88
C THR A 128 0.54 -12.75 -13.88
N GLU A 129 0.28 -13.14 -15.13
CA GLU A 129 1.31 -13.17 -16.20
C GLU A 129 1.91 -11.78 -16.49
N LEU A 130 1.11 -10.72 -16.32
CA LEU A 130 1.62 -9.36 -16.50
C LEU A 130 2.62 -8.98 -15.40
N LEU A 131 2.34 -9.35 -14.15
CA LEU A 131 3.23 -9.06 -13.02
C LEU A 131 4.51 -9.90 -13.07
N GLU A 132 4.49 -11.08 -13.68
CA GLU A 132 5.68 -11.94 -13.87
C GLU A 132 6.67 -11.40 -14.90
N LYS A 133 6.28 -10.41 -15.71
CA LYS A 133 7.20 -9.82 -16.69
C LYS A 133 8.33 -9.05 -16.00
N ASN A 134 9.51 -9.13 -16.55
CA ASN A 134 10.68 -8.33 -16.13
C ASN A 134 10.37 -6.82 -16.13
N LEU A 135 9.43 -6.38 -16.99
CA LEU A 135 9.01 -4.99 -17.08
C LEU A 135 8.43 -4.47 -15.75
N PHE A 136 7.70 -5.30 -14.99
CA PHE A 136 7.19 -4.87 -13.68
C PHE A 136 8.34 -4.57 -12.70
N GLN A 137 9.37 -5.42 -12.67
CA GLN A 137 10.55 -5.16 -11.85
C GLN A 137 11.29 -3.89 -12.29
N GLN A 138 11.38 -3.65 -13.59
CA GLN A 138 11.98 -2.42 -14.13
C GLN A 138 11.18 -1.17 -13.73
N ILE A 139 9.84 -1.21 -13.78
CA ILE A 139 8.97 -0.13 -13.33
C ILE A 139 9.20 0.15 -11.83
N ILE A 140 9.28 -0.89 -10.98
CA ILE A 140 9.57 -0.69 -9.55
C ILE A 140 10.93 -0.02 -9.37
N GLN A 141 11.97 -0.48 -10.07
CA GLN A 141 13.31 0.11 -10.00
C GLN A 141 13.28 1.59 -10.44
N GLU A 142 12.71 1.89 -11.60
CA GLU A 142 12.62 3.25 -12.13
C GLU A 142 11.84 4.17 -11.18
N THR A 143 10.72 3.70 -10.63
CA THR A 143 9.94 4.49 -9.68
C THR A 143 10.69 4.74 -8.37
N THR A 144 11.53 3.80 -7.89
CA THR A 144 12.34 4.01 -6.70
C THR A 144 13.52 4.97 -6.92
N ASP A 145 13.93 5.21 -8.16
CA ASP A 145 14.94 6.21 -8.50
C ASP A 145 14.34 7.65 -8.53
N ILE A 146 13.04 7.77 -8.87
CA ILE A 146 12.34 9.06 -8.99
C ILE A 146 11.68 9.51 -7.68
N PHE A 147 11.12 8.55 -6.91
CA PHE A 147 10.36 8.81 -5.69
C PHE A 147 11.15 8.42 -4.44
N ASP A 148 10.97 9.17 -3.35
CA ASP A 148 11.59 8.84 -2.06
C ASP A 148 11.03 7.56 -1.43
N LEU A 149 9.78 7.21 -1.77
CA LEU A 149 9.12 5.99 -1.31
C LEU A 149 8.04 5.57 -2.30
N VAL A 150 8.02 4.28 -2.64
CA VAL A 150 6.98 3.64 -3.43
C VAL A 150 6.16 2.72 -2.51
N LEU A 151 4.86 3.00 -2.36
CA LEU A 151 3.93 2.18 -1.61
C LEU A 151 3.08 1.35 -2.56
N ILE A 152 3.14 0.04 -2.43
CA ILE A 152 2.43 -0.88 -3.32
C ILE A 152 1.20 -1.47 -2.60
N ASP A 153 0.02 -1.21 -3.14
CA ASP A 153 -1.24 -1.83 -2.69
C ASP A 153 -1.42 -3.15 -3.41
N ALA A 154 -1.11 -4.26 -2.74
CA ALA A 154 -1.19 -5.60 -3.32
C ALA A 154 -2.48 -6.32 -2.92
N PRO A 155 -2.98 -7.33 -3.67
CA PRO A 155 -4.12 -8.15 -3.25
C PRO A 155 -3.83 -8.92 -1.93
N PRO A 156 -4.82 -9.65 -1.37
CA PRO A 156 -4.59 -10.53 -0.23
C PRO A 156 -3.54 -11.61 -0.51
N ALA A 157 -2.78 -12.01 0.51
CA ALA A 157 -1.61 -12.89 0.40
C ALA A 157 -1.89 -14.28 -0.20
N GLY A 158 -3.16 -14.74 -0.17
CA GLY A 158 -3.55 -16.01 -0.80
C GLY A 158 -3.67 -15.97 -2.33
N ILE A 159 -3.35 -14.84 -2.97
CA ILE A 159 -3.38 -14.64 -4.43
C ILE A 159 -1.94 -14.65 -4.95
N ALA A 160 -1.68 -15.37 -6.05
CA ALA A 160 -0.34 -15.50 -6.64
C ALA A 160 0.30 -14.14 -6.97
N ASP A 161 -0.51 -13.18 -7.44
CA ASP A 161 -0.09 -11.82 -7.73
C ASP A 161 0.69 -11.18 -6.55
N THR A 162 0.26 -11.45 -5.32
CA THR A 162 0.91 -10.93 -4.11
C THR A 162 2.31 -11.51 -3.91
N GLN A 163 2.51 -12.79 -4.21
CA GLN A 163 3.82 -13.43 -4.07
C GLN A 163 4.83 -12.87 -5.08
N ILE A 164 4.38 -12.61 -6.31
CA ILE A 164 5.20 -12.01 -7.36
C ILE A 164 5.64 -10.60 -6.94
N VAL A 165 4.70 -9.76 -6.50
CA VAL A 165 5.00 -8.40 -6.03
C VAL A 165 5.92 -8.43 -4.82
N ALA A 166 5.67 -9.35 -3.86
CA ALA A 166 6.45 -9.48 -2.63
C ALA A 166 7.92 -9.86 -2.86
N ASN A 167 8.21 -10.58 -3.95
CA ASN A 167 9.57 -10.99 -4.33
C ASN A 167 10.39 -9.83 -4.92
N ILE A 168 9.72 -8.77 -5.40
CA ILE A 168 10.37 -7.66 -6.13
C ILE A 168 10.63 -6.46 -5.21
N VAL A 169 9.79 -6.25 -4.18
CA VAL A 169 9.86 -5.08 -3.31
C VAL A 169 10.83 -5.28 -2.15
N ASP A 170 11.36 -4.18 -1.60
CA ASP A 170 12.31 -4.24 -0.47
C ASP A 170 11.67 -4.85 0.77
N ASN A 171 10.42 -4.46 1.08
CA ASN A 171 9.76 -4.85 2.32
C ASN A 171 8.26 -5.08 2.16
N VAL A 172 7.74 -5.92 3.05
CA VAL A 172 6.31 -6.25 3.13
C VAL A 172 5.77 -5.97 4.52
N LEU A 173 4.65 -5.26 4.59
CA LEU A 173 3.89 -4.99 5.80
C LEU A 173 2.53 -5.69 5.72
N ILE A 174 2.18 -6.47 6.74
CA ILE A 174 0.92 -7.20 6.77
C ILE A 174 -0.11 -6.41 7.56
N VAL A 175 -1.23 -6.10 6.94
CA VAL A 175 -2.37 -5.44 7.60
C VAL A 175 -3.31 -6.49 8.16
N VAL A 176 -3.61 -6.39 9.44
CA VAL A 176 -4.43 -7.36 10.19
C VAL A 176 -5.62 -6.64 10.82
N GLU A 177 -6.84 -7.04 10.49
CA GLU A 177 -8.04 -6.51 11.15
C GLU A 177 -8.20 -7.12 12.55
N ASP A 178 -8.30 -6.25 13.58
CA ASP A 178 -8.49 -6.66 14.96
C ASP A 178 -9.74 -7.54 15.12
N ASN A 179 -9.59 -8.63 15.91
CA ASN A 179 -10.64 -9.61 16.21
C ASN A 179 -11.26 -10.34 15.00
N ARG A 180 -10.68 -10.19 13.79
CA ARG A 180 -11.15 -10.87 12.58
C ARG A 180 -10.19 -11.98 12.12
N VAL A 181 -8.88 -11.71 12.14
CA VAL A 181 -7.87 -12.66 11.67
C VAL A 181 -7.41 -13.56 12.80
N LYS A 182 -7.54 -14.88 12.61
CA LYS A 182 -7.08 -15.88 13.57
C LYS A 182 -5.57 -16.09 13.45
N LYS A 183 -4.92 -16.52 14.54
CA LYS A 183 -3.46 -16.79 14.57
C LYS A 183 -3.01 -17.77 13.47
N ALA A 184 -3.83 -18.80 13.17
CA ALA A 184 -3.53 -19.76 12.11
C ALA A 184 -3.51 -19.11 10.73
N GLN A 185 -4.43 -18.18 10.46
CA GLN A 185 -4.51 -17.43 9.19
C GLN A 185 -3.31 -16.49 9.02
N LEU A 186 -2.89 -15.82 10.12
CA LEU A 186 -1.69 -15.00 10.09
C LEU A 186 -0.43 -15.83 9.82
N LYS A 187 -0.31 -17.01 10.45
CA LYS A 187 0.81 -17.93 10.16
C LYS A 187 0.82 -18.38 8.69
N GLN A 188 -0.37 -18.66 8.13
CA GLN A 188 -0.49 -19.00 6.71
C GLN A 188 -0.04 -17.84 5.82
N THR A 189 -0.43 -16.60 6.13
CA THR A 189 0.01 -15.40 5.39
C THR A 189 1.53 -15.26 5.42
N ILE A 190 2.15 -15.40 6.59
CA ILE A 190 3.60 -15.36 6.73
C ILE A 190 4.26 -16.43 5.87
N HIS A 191 3.81 -17.68 5.99
CA HIS A 191 4.38 -18.81 5.25
C HIS A 191 4.34 -18.59 3.73
N VAL A 192 3.21 -18.11 3.20
CA VAL A 192 3.05 -17.81 1.76
C VAL A 192 4.03 -16.72 1.31
N LEU A 193 4.23 -15.69 2.12
CA LEU A 193 5.15 -14.60 1.80
C LEU A 193 6.63 -15.02 1.93
N GLU A 194 6.95 -15.85 2.93
CA GLU A 194 8.29 -16.44 3.08
C GLU A 194 8.67 -17.33 1.89
N GLN A 195 7.72 -18.10 1.33
CA GLN A 195 7.92 -18.88 0.12
C GLN A 195 8.24 -18.01 -1.11
N ALA A 196 7.80 -16.76 -1.12
CA ALA A 196 8.12 -15.75 -2.13
C ALA A 196 9.41 -14.96 -1.82
N ASN A 197 10.23 -15.40 -0.85
CA ASN A 197 11.43 -14.68 -0.36
C ASN A 197 11.15 -13.24 0.10
N ALA A 198 9.93 -12.94 0.55
CA ALA A 198 9.54 -11.60 0.97
C ALA A 198 10.21 -11.21 2.30
N THR A 199 10.71 -9.99 2.38
CA THR A 199 11.21 -9.39 3.62
C THR A 199 10.05 -8.80 4.42
N ILE A 200 9.47 -9.59 5.34
CA ILE A 200 8.36 -9.16 6.18
C ILE A 200 8.89 -8.32 7.34
N ILE A 201 8.55 -7.03 7.39
CA ILE A 201 9.01 -6.11 8.43
C ILE A 201 8.06 -5.98 9.62
N GLY A 202 6.87 -6.57 9.55
CA GLY A 202 5.93 -6.59 10.67
C GLY A 202 4.46 -6.56 10.29
N PHE A 203 3.64 -6.18 11.29
CA PHE A 203 2.19 -6.14 11.15
C PHE A 203 1.63 -4.82 11.63
N VAL A 204 0.55 -4.35 10.99
CA VAL A 204 -0.28 -3.26 11.50
C VAL A 204 -1.64 -3.81 11.91
N LEU A 205 -1.95 -3.72 13.19
CA LEU A 205 -3.28 -4.05 13.69
C LEU A 205 -4.23 -2.89 13.37
N ASN A 206 -5.20 -3.16 12.50
CA ASN A 206 -6.13 -2.16 11.99
C ASN A 206 -7.53 -2.33 12.59
N LYS A 207 -8.35 -1.28 12.55
CA LYS A 207 -9.74 -1.25 13.04
C LYS A 207 -9.88 -1.60 14.52
N VAL A 208 -8.85 -1.33 15.31
CA VAL A 208 -8.88 -1.54 16.77
C VAL A 208 -9.97 -0.68 17.39
N LYS A 209 -10.86 -1.32 18.15
CA LYS A 209 -11.87 -0.60 18.94
C LYS A 209 -11.17 0.09 20.11
N ARG A 210 -11.09 1.42 20.07
CA ARG A 210 -10.62 2.20 21.22
C ARG A 210 -11.56 1.94 22.40
N LYS A 211 -11.08 1.26 23.45
CA LYS A 211 -11.77 1.31 24.75
C LYS A 211 -11.77 2.77 25.19
N LYS A 212 -12.90 3.29 25.68
CA LYS A 212 -12.91 4.60 26.34
C LYS A 212 -11.88 4.51 27.48
N ARG A 213 -10.72 5.13 27.31
CA ARG A 213 -9.73 5.25 28.37
C ARG A 213 -10.35 6.09 29.49
N SER A 214 -10.44 5.54 30.69
CA SER A 214 -10.62 6.34 31.90
C SER A 214 -9.35 7.16 32.09
N SER A 215 -9.46 8.37 32.61
CA SER A 215 -8.38 9.34 32.80
C SER A 215 -7.24 8.86 33.72
N SER A 216 -7.33 7.65 34.29
CA SER A 216 -6.34 7.04 35.18
C SER A 216 -5.25 6.20 34.48
N ASP A 217 -5.37 5.88 33.19
CA ASP A 217 -4.42 4.98 32.49
C ASP A 217 -3.16 5.68 31.93
N TYR A 218 -2.97 6.97 32.21
CA TYR A 218 -1.83 7.73 31.69
C TYR A 218 -0.50 7.54 32.44
N TYR A 219 -0.50 6.79 33.57
CA TYR A 219 0.67 6.76 34.48
C TYR A 219 1.41 5.42 34.60
N TYR A 220 1.03 4.37 33.90
CA TYR A 220 1.71 3.07 34.02
C TYR A 220 2.01 2.45 32.65
N ASN A 221 3.05 2.90 31.99
CA ASN A 221 3.82 2.13 30.99
C ASN A 221 5.07 2.94 30.58
N TYR A 222 6.04 2.92 31.47
CA TYR A 222 7.45 3.14 31.15
C TYR A 222 8.23 1.94 31.70
#